data_0002d8589f030fbadee15f4265fa4e07
#
_entry.id   0002d8589f030fbadee15f4265fa4e07
#
_cell.length_a   1.000
_cell.length_b   1.000
_cell.length_c   1.000
_cell.angle_alpha   90.00
_cell.angle_beta   90.00
_cell.angle_gamma   90.00
#
_symmetry.space_group_name_H-M   'P 1'
#
loop_
_entity.id
_entity.type
_entity.pdbx_description
1 polymer ?
#
loop_
_entity_poly.entity_id
_entity_poly.type
_entity_poly.pdbx_seq_one_letter_code
_entity_poly.pdbx_strand_id
1 'polypeptide(L)'
;YAGLDIGGTVARMKIEYADGRAGEFYGAGGTMNTDGYEKCNAKYRSFILPILEEAQIKAEDCVKICVAASGIDSPRQEEECRRSFLEMGFRPESILVYNDCEVFLHVSTGPAIVLVCGTGSIAYARGESGAITRCGGWGHVLSDEGSGHNMGMKVIREAANHIDGRTRCPILYELFEAQSGLKTLDEINTFVNDMLMEKTQIASFAPLAEKAYELGDETGLKILRECRDELFALVKDVYYKADLDR
;
A
#
# COMPACT_ATOMS: atom_id res chain seq x y z
N TYR A 1 -9.56 -9.89 21.90
CA TYR A 1 -9.47 -9.67 20.46
C TYR A 1 -8.15 -8.99 20.12
N ALA A 2 -7.57 -9.30 18.95
CA ALA A 2 -6.40 -8.61 18.47
C ALA A 2 -6.56 -8.23 16.98
N GLY A 3 -6.05 -7.07 16.61
CA GLY A 3 -5.93 -6.62 15.24
C GLY A 3 -4.48 -6.26 14.93
N LEU A 4 -3.96 -6.74 13.82
CA LEU A 4 -2.63 -6.41 13.32
C LEU A 4 -2.73 -5.75 11.95
N ASP A 5 -2.01 -4.64 11.82
CA ASP A 5 -1.73 -3.96 10.56
C ASP A 5 -0.22 -4.08 10.30
N ILE A 6 0.16 -4.82 9.28
CA ILE A 6 1.55 -5.16 8.97
C ILE A 6 1.90 -4.58 7.59
N GLY A 7 2.41 -3.36 7.59
CA GLY A 7 3.00 -2.74 6.40
C GLY A 7 4.43 -3.22 6.14
N GLY A 8 5.02 -2.81 5.02
CA GLY A 8 6.39 -3.19 4.66
C GLY A 8 7.46 -2.74 5.65
N THR A 9 7.24 -1.62 6.35
CA THR A 9 8.22 -0.99 7.24
C THR A 9 7.82 -1.07 8.71
N VAL A 10 6.54 -0.89 9.02
CA VAL A 10 6.00 -0.81 10.38
C VAL A 10 4.88 -1.82 10.54
N ALA A 11 4.84 -2.48 11.69
CA ALA A 11 3.72 -3.28 12.15
C ALA A 11 3.07 -2.60 13.36
N ARG A 12 1.76 -2.69 13.44
CA ARG A 12 0.95 -2.17 14.55
C ARG A 12 0.02 -3.27 15.04
N MET A 13 -0.05 -3.45 16.33
CA MET A 13 -0.97 -4.39 16.98
C MET A 13 -1.84 -3.65 17.99
N LYS A 14 -3.14 -3.90 17.93
CA LYS A 14 -4.09 -3.45 18.95
C LYS A 14 -4.71 -4.67 19.60
N ILE A 15 -4.71 -4.71 20.92
CA ILE A 15 -5.36 -5.76 21.74
C ILE A 15 -6.50 -5.12 22.51
N GLU A 16 -7.66 -5.77 22.48
CA GLU A 16 -8.79 -5.47 23.35
C GLU A 16 -8.98 -6.64 24.33
N TYR A 17 -8.91 -6.34 25.62
CA TYR A 17 -9.02 -7.30 26.71
C TYR A 17 -10.48 -7.53 27.09
N ALA A 18 -10.76 -8.67 27.74
CA ALA A 18 -12.12 -9.03 28.19
C ALA A 18 -12.71 -8.04 29.20
N ASP A 19 -11.89 -7.30 29.92
CA ASP A 19 -12.30 -6.27 30.89
C ASP A 19 -12.51 -4.88 30.28
N GLY A 20 -12.41 -4.76 28.93
CA GLY A 20 -12.59 -3.50 28.19
C GLY A 20 -11.34 -2.62 28.11
N ARG A 21 -10.23 -3.00 28.71
CA ARG A 21 -8.94 -2.33 28.47
C ARG A 21 -8.48 -2.56 27.04
N ALA A 22 -7.67 -1.67 26.49
CA ALA A 22 -7.01 -1.85 25.21
C ALA A 22 -5.53 -1.47 25.30
N GLY A 23 -4.70 -2.17 24.54
CA GLY A 23 -3.29 -1.89 24.35
C GLY A 23 -2.97 -1.67 22.88
N GLU A 24 -1.97 -0.84 22.59
CA GLU A 24 -1.48 -0.60 21.25
C GLU A 24 0.05 -0.70 21.23
N PHE A 25 0.57 -1.44 20.26
CA PHE A 25 1.97 -1.81 20.18
C PHE A 25 2.49 -1.59 18.76
N TYR A 26 3.77 -1.28 18.64
CA TYR A 26 4.44 -1.03 17.37
C TYR A 26 5.69 -1.89 17.22
N GLY A 27 5.94 -2.36 16.01
CA GLY A 27 7.08 -3.21 15.69
C GLY A 27 7.55 -3.06 14.26
N ALA A 28 8.56 -3.84 13.89
CA ALA A 28 9.06 -3.89 12.54
C ALA A 28 8.08 -4.59 11.61
N GLY A 29 7.77 -3.95 10.49
CA GLY A 29 6.96 -4.52 9.43
C GLY A 29 7.73 -5.50 8.55
N GLY A 30 7.03 -6.06 7.57
CA GLY A 30 7.59 -6.95 6.56
C GLY A 30 6.53 -7.30 5.52
N THR A 31 6.97 -7.61 4.32
CA THR A 31 6.07 -8.02 3.24
C THR A 31 6.49 -9.37 2.67
N MET A 32 5.51 -10.27 2.51
CA MET A 32 5.76 -11.61 1.98
C MET A 32 6.37 -11.59 0.58
N ASN A 33 6.11 -10.55 -0.20
CA ASN A 33 6.61 -10.42 -1.57
C ASN A 33 8.12 -10.21 -1.66
N THR A 34 8.73 -9.50 -0.71
CA THR A 34 10.16 -9.19 -0.74
C THR A 34 10.96 -9.92 0.32
N ASP A 35 10.39 -10.11 1.51
CA ASP A 35 11.08 -10.77 2.62
C ASP A 35 10.94 -12.30 2.57
N GLY A 36 9.85 -12.81 2.02
CA GLY A 36 9.50 -14.23 2.04
C GLY A 36 9.05 -14.71 3.43
N TYR A 37 8.59 -15.97 3.49
CA TYR A 37 8.00 -16.55 4.69
C TYR A 37 8.91 -16.50 5.92
N GLU A 38 10.15 -16.98 5.79
CA GLU A 38 11.05 -17.14 6.96
C GLU A 38 11.35 -15.82 7.66
N LYS A 39 11.61 -14.76 6.89
CA LYS A 39 11.89 -13.43 7.45
C LYS A 39 10.63 -12.82 8.06
N CYS A 40 9.49 -12.93 7.37
CA CYS A 40 8.21 -12.45 7.90
C CYS A 40 7.83 -13.17 9.19
N ASN A 41 7.93 -14.51 9.23
CA ASN A 41 7.67 -15.31 10.42
C ASN A 41 8.56 -14.88 11.59
N ALA A 42 9.87 -14.69 11.35
CA ALA A 42 10.79 -14.22 12.39
C ALA A 42 10.39 -12.83 12.93
N LYS A 43 10.02 -11.89 12.05
CA LYS A 43 9.54 -10.55 12.44
C LYS A 43 8.26 -10.62 13.24
N TYR A 44 7.27 -11.39 12.80
CA TYR A 44 5.99 -11.55 13.50
C TYR A 44 6.19 -12.12 14.90
N ARG A 45 6.99 -13.19 15.03
CA ARG A 45 7.30 -13.80 16.32
C ARG A 45 8.03 -12.83 17.25
N SER A 46 9.05 -12.13 16.77
CA SER A 46 9.80 -11.17 17.58
C SER A 46 8.99 -9.98 18.05
N PHE A 47 7.92 -9.63 17.34
CA PHE A 47 6.99 -8.56 17.69
C PHE A 47 5.89 -9.04 18.65
N ILE A 48 5.25 -10.15 18.32
CA ILE A 48 4.02 -10.59 19.00
C ILE A 48 4.30 -11.33 20.32
N LEU A 49 5.29 -12.23 20.34
CA LEU A 49 5.53 -13.07 21.53
C LEU A 49 5.89 -12.27 22.78
N PRO A 50 6.76 -11.23 22.73
CA PRO A 50 7.04 -10.40 23.90
C PRO A 50 5.79 -9.66 24.42
N ILE A 51 4.89 -9.22 23.51
CA ILE A 51 3.64 -8.55 23.89
C ILE A 51 2.72 -9.51 24.66
N LEU A 52 2.57 -10.75 24.18
CA LEU A 52 1.77 -11.76 24.84
C LEU A 52 2.35 -12.13 26.21
N GLU A 53 3.67 -12.23 26.32
CA GLU A 53 4.37 -12.52 27.58
C GLU A 53 4.19 -11.39 28.60
N GLU A 54 4.43 -10.13 28.21
CA GLU A 54 4.25 -8.96 29.06
C GLU A 54 2.80 -8.82 29.53
N ALA A 55 1.84 -9.07 28.64
CA ALA A 55 0.42 -9.03 28.93
C ALA A 55 -0.06 -10.24 29.74
N GLN A 56 0.77 -11.27 29.94
CA GLN A 56 0.42 -12.55 30.55
C GLN A 56 -0.76 -13.25 29.85
N ILE A 57 -0.83 -13.17 28.53
CA ILE A 57 -1.85 -13.76 27.68
C ILE A 57 -1.25 -14.94 26.92
N LYS A 58 -1.95 -16.07 26.88
CA LYS A 58 -1.61 -17.15 25.97
C LYS A 58 -2.26 -16.90 24.61
N ALA A 59 -1.55 -17.23 23.53
CA ALA A 59 -2.09 -17.11 22.17
C ALA A 59 -3.41 -17.88 21.99
N GLU A 60 -3.54 -19.05 22.64
CA GLU A 60 -4.76 -19.88 22.62
C GLU A 60 -5.99 -19.23 23.26
N ASP A 61 -5.80 -18.24 24.15
CA ASP A 61 -6.90 -17.51 24.80
C ASP A 61 -7.46 -16.38 23.91
N CYS A 62 -6.80 -16.07 22.81
CA CYS A 62 -7.27 -15.04 21.88
C CYS A 62 -8.53 -15.51 21.15
N VAL A 63 -9.65 -14.80 21.36
CA VAL A 63 -10.95 -15.14 20.74
C VAL A 63 -10.90 -15.01 19.24
N LYS A 64 -10.35 -13.88 18.73
CA LYS A 64 -10.07 -13.62 17.32
C LYS A 64 -8.84 -12.74 17.19
N ILE A 65 -8.02 -13.06 16.18
CA ILE A 65 -6.93 -12.24 15.71
C ILE A 65 -7.13 -11.98 14.22
N CYS A 66 -7.22 -10.69 13.85
CA CYS A 66 -7.30 -10.24 12.46
C CYS A 66 -5.94 -9.71 12.05
N VAL A 67 -5.36 -10.30 11.03
CA VAL A 67 -4.06 -9.95 10.47
C VAL A 67 -4.27 -9.35 9.09
N ALA A 68 -4.05 -8.06 8.95
CA ALA A 68 -3.99 -7.34 7.70
C ALA A 68 -2.51 -7.14 7.35
N ALA A 69 -2.02 -7.83 6.31
CA ALA A 69 -0.59 -7.81 6.02
C ALA A 69 -0.28 -7.52 4.56
N SER A 70 0.70 -6.63 4.35
CA SER A 70 1.22 -6.30 3.04
C SER A 70 1.88 -7.51 2.37
N GLY A 71 1.60 -7.69 1.08
CA GLY A 71 2.14 -8.79 0.29
C GLY A 71 1.40 -10.13 0.48
N ILE A 72 0.19 -10.11 1.03
CA ILE A 72 -0.74 -11.25 0.98
C ILE A 72 -1.56 -11.14 -0.31
N ASP A 73 -0.98 -11.61 -1.41
CA ASP A 73 -1.54 -11.44 -2.76
C ASP A 73 -2.01 -12.77 -3.39
N SER A 74 -1.84 -13.87 -2.68
CA SER A 74 -2.18 -15.21 -3.14
C SER A 74 -2.62 -16.12 -1.99
N PRO A 75 -3.41 -17.19 -2.27
CA PRO A 75 -3.79 -18.18 -1.27
C PRO A 75 -2.59 -18.85 -0.57
N ARG A 76 -1.47 -18.99 -1.27
CA ARG A 76 -0.23 -19.52 -0.71
C ARG A 76 0.32 -18.58 0.38
N GLN A 77 0.39 -17.29 0.11
CA GLN A 77 0.91 -16.30 1.07
C GLN A 77 -0.03 -16.15 2.26
N GLU A 78 -1.34 -16.23 2.04
CA GLU A 78 -2.33 -16.30 3.12
C GLU A 78 -2.07 -17.49 4.05
N GLU A 79 -1.88 -18.68 3.49
CA GLU A 79 -1.62 -19.89 4.28
C GLU A 79 -0.25 -19.84 4.99
N GLU A 80 0.79 -19.30 4.35
CA GLU A 80 2.09 -19.05 4.96
C GLU A 80 1.98 -18.07 6.14
N CYS A 81 1.24 -16.99 5.99
CA CYS A 81 0.96 -16.05 7.08
C CYS A 81 0.20 -16.74 8.22
N ARG A 82 -0.89 -17.45 7.90
CA ARG A 82 -1.68 -18.22 8.87
C ARG A 82 -0.83 -19.20 9.66
N ARG A 83 0.07 -19.92 8.99
CA ARG A 83 1.00 -20.85 9.62
C ARG A 83 1.88 -20.19 10.67
N SER A 84 2.36 -18.97 10.44
CA SER A 84 3.16 -18.21 11.42
C SER A 84 2.40 -18.04 12.75
N PHE A 85 1.10 -17.76 12.70
CA PHE A 85 0.27 -17.60 13.89
C PHE A 85 -0.07 -18.92 14.55
N LEU A 86 -0.31 -19.99 13.77
CA LEU A 86 -0.47 -21.35 14.30
C LEU A 86 0.77 -21.81 15.09
N GLU A 87 1.96 -21.55 14.56
CA GLU A 87 3.23 -21.87 15.21
C GLU A 87 3.48 -21.06 16.50
N MET A 88 2.82 -19.90 16.66
CA MET A 88 2.82 -19.12 17.90
C MET A 88 1.78 -19.59 18.92
N GLY A 89 0.95 -20.58 18.58
CA GLY A 89 -0.05 -21.18 19.48
C GLY A 89 -1.46 -20.57 19.38
N PHE A 90 -1.74 -19.72 18.41
CA PHE A 90 -3.12 -19.28 18.14
C PHE A 90 -3.96 -20.44 17.60
N ARG A 91 -5.24 -20.47 17.98
CA ARG A 91 -6.16 -21.52 17.49
C ARG A 91 -6.52 -21.28 16.03
N PRO A 92 -6.63 -22.32 15.19
CA PRO A 92 -6.95 -22.18 13.77
C PRO A 92 -8.19 -21.33 13.49
N GLU A 93 -9.26 -21.54 14.28
CA GLU A 93 -10.52 -20.83 14.14
C GLU A 93 -10.48 -19.37 14.63
N SER A 94 -9.43 -18.98 15.35
CA SER A 94 -9.26 -17.59 15.79
C SER A 94 -8.56 -16.70 14.78
N ILE A 95 -7.85 -17.26 13.79
CA ILE A 95 -6.99 -16.54 12.88
C ILE A 95 -7.74 -16.13 11.63
N LEU A 96 -7.78 -14.81 11.35
CA LEU A 96 -8.26 -14.21 10.13
C LEU A 96 -7.07 -13.48 9.46
N VAL A 97 -6.79 -13.82 8.20
CA VAL A 97 -5.69 -13.21 7.43
C VAL A 97 -6.26 -12.56 6.19
N TYR A 98 -5.84 -11.34 5.94
CA TYR A 98 -6.23 -10.54 4.77
C TYR A 98 -5.04 -9.77 4.22
N ASN A 99 -5.12 -9.38 2.96
CA ASN A 99 -4.28 -8.30 2.44
C ASN A 99 -4.59 -6.99 3.20
N ASP A 100 -3.58 -6.16 3.43
CA ASP A 100 -3.69 -4.89 4.18
C ASP A 100 -4.70 -3.90 3.58
N CYS A 101 -4.97 -4.01 2.27
CA CYS A 101 -5.99 -3.21 1.58
C CYS A 101 -7.36 -3.90 1.54
N GLU A 102 -7.41 -5.22 1.39
CA GLU A 102 -8.65 -6.01 1.35
C GLU A 102 -9.45 -5.90 2.65
N VAL A 103 -8.75 -5.82 3.78
CA VAL A 103 -9.39 -5.76 5.11
C VAL A 103 -10.41 -4.64 5.23
N PHE A 104 -10.25 -3.53 4.49
CA PHE A 104 -11.21 -2.42 4.49
C PHE A 104 -12.59 -2.79 3.93
N LEU A 105 -12.71 -3.85 3.12
CA LEU A 105 -14.03 -4.35 2.70
C LEU A 105 -14.85 -4.87 3.88
N HIS A 106 -14.19 -5.31 4.96
CA HIS A 106 -14.86 -5.88 6.14
C HIS A 106 -15.43 -4.83 7.10
N VAL A 107 -15.22 -3.53 6.83
CA VAL A 107 -15.87 -2.42 7.57
C VAL A 107 -17.36 -2.35 7.25
N SER A 108 -17.80 -2.86 6.10
CA SER A 108 -19.21 -2.94 5.70
C SER A 108 -19.66 -4.39 5.51
N THR A 109 -20.97 -4.65 5.55
CA THR A 109 -21.55 -6.00 5.39
C THR A 109 -22.15 -6.25 4.01
N GLY A 110 -22.40 -5.20 3.21
CA GLY A 110 -22.96 -5.29 1.86
C GLY A 110 -21.90 -5.19 0.75
N PRO A 111 -22.35 -5.07 -0.52
CA PRO A 111 -21.46 -4.74 -1.62
C PRO A 111 -20.64 -3.49 -1.34
N ALA A 112 -19.38 -3.51 -1.69
CA ALA A 112 -18.46 -2.42 -1.40
C ALA A 112 -17.29 -2.39 -2.37
N ILE A 113 -16.76 -1.20 -2.60
CA ILE A 113 -15.50 -0.98 -3.31
C ILE A 113 -14.55 -0.25 -2.37
N VAL A 114 -13.32 -0.70 -2.35
CA VAL A 114 -12.21 -0.04 -1.66
C VAL A 114 -11.15 0.31 -2.69
N LEU A 115 -10.80 1.58 -2.77
CA LEU A 115 -9.63 2.08 -3.49
C LEU A 115 -8.59 2.53 -2.46
N VAL A 116 -7.42 1.93 -2.49
CA VAL A 116 -6.26 2.39 -1.75
C VAL A 116 -5.29 3.02 -2.74
N CYS A 117 -4.98 4.29 -2.51
CA CYS A 117 -4.03 5.06 -3.30
C CYS A 117 -3.05 5.76 -2.36
N GLY A 118 -1.83 5.27 -2.34
CA GLY A 118 -0.70 5.80 -1.59
C GLY A 118 0.54 5.81 -2.49
N THR A 119 1.64 5.22 -2.03
CA THR A 119 2.83 5.00 -2.88
C THR A 119 2.50 4.11 -4.09
N GLY A 120 1.68 3.08 -3.92
CA GLY A 120 1.06 2.28 -5.00
C GLY A 120 -0.46 2.49 -5.05
N SER A 121 -1.15 1.77 -5.94
CA SER A 121 -2.61 1.79 -6.04
C SER A 121 -3.19 0.40 -6.25
N ILE A 122 -4.35 0.14 -5.63
CA ILE A 122 -5.08 -1.12 -5.74
C ILE A 122 -6.56 -0.87 -5.47
N ALA A 123 -7.43 -1.58 -6.16
CA ALA A 123 -8.85 -1.58 -5.90
C ALA A 123 -9.35 -3.00 -5.59
N TYR A 124 -10.17 -3.11 -4.55
CA TYR A 124 -10.92 -4.32 -4.20
C TYR A 124 -12.41 -4.05 -4.27
N ALA A 125 -13.19 -5.06 -4.63
CA ALA A 125 -14.63 -5.01 -4.54
C ALA A 125 -15.19 -6.31 -3.97
N ARG A 126 -16.28 -6.18 -3.21
CA ARG A 126 -17.14 -7.29 -2.81
C ARG A 126 -18.47 -7.12 -3.53
N GLY A 127 -18.82 -8.13 -4.37
CA GLY A 127 -20.11 -8.17 -5.07
C GLY A 127 -21.29 -8.61 -4.20
N GLU A 128 -22.49 -8.61 -4.76
CA GLU A 128 -23.71 -9.07 -4.09
C GLU A 128 -23.63 -10.52 -3.58
N SER A 129 -22.92 -11.38 -4.27
CA SER A 129 -22.66 -12.76 -3.84
C SER A 129 -21.72 -12.91 -2.65
N GLY A 130 -21.10 -11.81 -2.20
CA GLY A 130 -20.03 -11.83 -1.19
C GLY A 130 -18.64 -12.17 -1.76
N ALA A 131 -18.54 -12.49 -3.06
CA ALA A 131 -17.26 -12.76 -3.69
C ALA A 131 -16.39 -11.50 -3.75
N ILE A 132 -15.11 -11.64 -3.37
CA ILE A 132 -14.14 -10.55 -3.40
C ILE A 132 -13.31 -10.68 -4.68
N THR A 133 -13.10 -9.54 -5.32
CA THR A 133 -12.25 -9.39 -6.50
C THR A 133 -11.34 -8.19 -6.37
N ARG A 134 -10.24 -8.16 -7.12
CA ARG A 134 -9.29 -7.05 -7.14
C ARG A 134 -8.91 -6.65 -8.56
N CYS A 135 -8.51 -5.39 -8.72
CA CYS A 135 -7.83 -4.85 -9.88
C CYS A 135 -6.62 -4.02 -9.42
N GLY A 136 -5.55 -4.06 -10.21
CA GLY A 136 -4.29 -3.36 -9.87
C GLY A 136 -3.50 -3.97 -8.71
N GLY A 137 -2.56 -3.19 -8.18
CA GLY A 137 -1.74 -3.59 -7.04
C GLY A 137 -0.65 -4.62 -7.36
N TRP A 138 -0.21 -4.71 -8.61
CA TRP A 138 0.84 -5.64 -9.05
C TRP A 138 2.23 -5.02 -9.05
N GLY A 139 2.38 -3.87 -8.39
CA GLY A 139 3.63 -3.14 -8.28
C GLY A 139 3.86 -2.17 -9.44
N HIS A 140 4.80 -1.25 -9.24
CA HIS A 140 5.02 -0.08 -10.08
C HIS A 140 5.48 -0.38 -11.53
N VAL A 141 5.96 -1.60 -11.80
CA VAL A 141 6.37 -2.02 -13.14
C VAL A 141 5.18 -2.51 -13.97
N LEU A 142 4.22 -3.19 -13.33
CA LEU A 142 3.08 -3.81 -14.00
C LEU A 142 1.78 -3.02 -13.80
N SER A 143 1.72 -2.17 -12.77
CA SER A 143 0.51 -1.55 -12.28
C SER A 143 0.84 -0.29 -11.47
N ASP A 144 0.05 0.02 -10.43
CA ASP A 144 0.14 1.22 -9.58
C ASP A 144 -0.25 2.50 -10.34
N GLU A 145 -1.15 2.41 -11.32
CA GLU A 145 -1.66 3.53 -12.10
C GLU A 145 -2.30 4.59 -11.20
N GLY A 146 -2.03 5.86 -11.46
CA GLY A 146 -2.54 6.99 -10.69
C GLY A 146 -2.02 7.12 -9.25
N SER A 147 -1.11 6.22 -8.82
CA SER A 147 -0.50 6.26 -7.48
C SER A 147 0.51 7.37 -7.31
N GLY A 148 0.99 7.58 -6.07
CA GLY A 148 2.06 8.52 -5.78
C GLY A 148 3.35 8.20 -6.54
N HIS A 149 3.73 6.92 -6.70
CA HIS A 149 4.87 6.55 -7.54
C HIS A 149 4.63 6.92 -9.01
N ASN A 150 3.47 6.56 -9.57
CA ASN A 150 3.13 6.89 -10.95
C ASN A 150 3.12 8.39 -11.19
N MET A 151 2.49 9.17 -10.29
CA MET A 151 2.47 10.62 -10.35
C MET A 151 3.88 11.23 -10.23
N GLY A 152 4.70 10.73 -9.30
CA GLY A 152 6.08 11.17 -9.15
C GLY A 152 6.93 10.91 -10.39
N MET A 153 6.76 9.74 -11.03
CA MET A 153 7.42 9.45 -12.31
C MET A 153 6.97 10.39 -13.44
N LYS A 154 5.68 10.78 -13.47
CA LYS A 154 5.18 11.77 -14.44
C LYS A 154 5.83 13.14 -14.21
N VAL A 155 5.97 13.58 -12.95
CA VAL A 155 6.67 14.82 -12.58
C VAL A 155 8.12 14.79 -13.06
N ILE A 156 8.87 13.73 -12.73
CA ILE A 156 10.28 13.57 -13.13
C ILE A 156 10.41 13.59 -14.66
N ARG A 157 9.50 12.88 -15.35
CA ARG A 157 9.49 12.83 -16.82
C ARG A 157 9.22 14.19 -17.45
N GLU A 158 8.29 14.99 -16.93
CA GLU A 158 8.02 16.34 -17.45
C GLU A 158 9.17 17.30 -17.14
N ALA A 159 9.84 17.18 -15.99
CA ALA A 159 11.05 17.92 -15.69
C ALA A 159 12.18 17.58 -16.68
N ALA A 160 12.40 16.30 -16.96
CA ALA A 160 13.36 15.86 -17.97
C ALA A 160 12.99 16.37 -19.37
N ASN A 161 11.72 16.30 -19.78
CA ASN A 161 11.22 16.83 -21.04
C ASN A 161 11.42 18.35 -21.16
N HIS A 162 11.33 19.08 -20.04
CA HIS A 162 11.61 20.52 -20.02
C HIS A 162 13.07 20.84 -20.37
N ILE A 163 14.01 20.10 -19.74
CA ILE A 163 15.45 20.24 -20.02
C ILE A 163 15.76 19.87 -21.48
N ASP A 164 15.12 18.81 -21.99
CA ASP A 164 15.28 18.33 -23.37
C ASP A 164 14.62 19.23 -24.41
N GLY A 165 13.88 20.27 -23.99
CA GLY A 165 13.18 21.21 -24.86
C GLY A 165 11.89 20.65 -25.49
N ARG A 166 11.39 19.51 -25.07
CA ARG A 166 10.19 18.83 -25.59
C ARG A 166 8.90 19.40 -25.02
N THR A 167 8.95 19.90 -23.78
CA THR A 167 7.83 20.57 -23.10
C THR A 167 8.30 21.88 -22.47
N ARG A 168 7.34 22.72 -22.05
CA ARG A 168 7.63 23.95 -21.35
C ARG A 168 6.82 23.99 -20.04
N CYS A 169 7.47 23.62 -18.93
CA CYS A 169 6.90 23.63 -17.59
C CYS A 169 7.89 24.24 -16.57
N PRO A 170 8.18 25.55 -16.67
CA PRO A 170 9.25 26.16 -15.88
C PRO A 170 9.00 26.08 -14.39
N ILE A 171 7.77 26.25 -13.92
CA ILE A 171 7.43 26.20 -12.49
C ILE A 171 7.58 24.79 -11.96
N LEU A 172 7.06 23.77 -12.66
CA LEU A 172 7.22 22.37 -12.28
C LEU A 172 8.70 21.98 -12.21
N TYR A 173 9.49 22.43 -13.20
CA TYR A 173 10.92 22.18 -13.24
C TYR A 173 11.66 22.84 -12.07
N GLU A 174 11.40 24.11 -11.76
CA GLU A 174 12.00 24.82 -10.63
C GLU A 174 11.69 24.12 -9.30
N LEU A 175 10.45 23.65 -9.10
CA LEU A 175 10.07 22.88 -7.92
C LEU A 175 10.80 21.55 -7.85
N PHE A 176 10.91 20.84 -8.97
CA PHE A 176 11.65 19.58 -9.09
C PHE A 176 13.14 19.79 -8.76
N GLU A 177 13.78 20.80 -9.40
CA GLU A 177 15.19 21.12 -9.15
C GLU A 177 15.44 21.48 -7.68
N ALA A 178 14.56 22.29 -7.08
CA ALA A 178 14.67 22.68 -5.67
C ALA A 178 14.59 21.51 -4.70
N GLN A 179 13.78 20.47 -5.02
CA GLN A 179 13.64 19.30 -4.19
C GLN A 179 14.75 18.25 -4.42
N SER A 180 15.14 18.03 -5.67
CA SER A 180 16.06 16.96 -6.06
C SER A 180 17.53 17.40 -6.13
N GLY A 181 17.78 18.66 -6.43
CA GLY A 181 19.11 19.17 -6.78
C GLY A 181 19.59 18.79 -8.20
N LEU A 182 18.79 18.03 -8.97
CA LEU A 182 19.16 17.52 -10.30
C LEU A 182 18.90 18.58 -11.38
N LYS A 183 19.88 18.81 -12.25
CA LYS A 183 19.88 19.89 -13.25
C LYS A 183 20.08 19.42 -14.67
N THR A 184 20.56 18.21 -14.86
CA THR A 184 20.87 17.66 -16.17
C THR A 184 20.13 16.37 -16.43
N LEU A 185 19.93 16.02 -17.70
CA LEU A 185 19.32 14.75 -18.08
C LEU A 185 20.12 13.53 -17.60
N ASP A 186 21.45 13.64 -17.57
CA ASP A 186 22.32 12.57 -17.08
C ASP A 186 22.13 12.31 -15.59
N GLU A 187 22.06 13.37 -14.77
CA GLU A 187 21.77 13.27 -13.34
C GLU A 187 20.38 12.66 -13.08
N ILE A 188 19.36 13.11 -13.82
CA ILE A 188 18.00 12.56 -13.69
C ILE A 188 17.96 11.10 -14.10
N ASN A 189 18.61 10.74 -15.21
CA ASN A 189 18.66 9.36 -15.70
C ASN A 189 19.37 8.45 -14.68
N THR A 190 20.49 8.88 -14.13
CA THR A 190 21.22 8.14 -13.09
C THR A 190 20.34 7.97 -11.86
N PHE A 191 19.72 9.04 -11.35
CA PHE A 191 18.83 9.00 -10.20
C PHE A 191 17.66 8.02 -10.40
N VAL A 192 16.98 8.08 -11.55
CA VAL A 192 15.83 7.19 -11.81
C VAL A 192 16.28 5.74 -11.90
N ASN A 193 17.39 5.43 -12.53
CA ASN A 193 17.89 4.06 -12.63
C ASN A 193 18.32 3.50 -11.26
N ASP A 194 18.94 4.31 -10.42
CA ASP A 194 19.31 3.92 -9.05
C ASP A 194 18.09 3.74 -8.16
N MET A 195 17.01 4.52 -8.39
CA MET A 195 15.81 4.56 -7.56
C MET A 195 14.65 3.72 -8.08
N LEU A 196 14.80 2.99 -9.18
CA LEU A 196 13.69 2.19 -9.77
C LEU A 196 13.01 1.25 -8.76
N MET A 197 13.75 0.76 -7.79
CA MET A 197 13.20 -0.11 -6.74
C MET A 197 12.76 0.65 -5.48
N GLU A 198 13.11 1.93 -5.36
CA GLU A 198 12.82 2.79 -4.21
C GLU A 198 11.54 3.61 -4.42
N LYS A 199 10.42 2.93 -4.48
CA LYS A 199 9.09 3.50 -4.78
C LYS A 199 8.79 4.78 -3.99
N THR A 200 9.17 4.82 -2.72
CA THR A 200 8.84 5.93 -1.81
C THR A 200 9.57 7.22 -2.19
N GLN A 201 10.81 7.11 -2.67
CA GLN A 201 11.57 8.27 -3.12
C GLN A 201 10.96 8.87 -4.40
N ILE A 202 10.62 8.03 -5.36
CA ILE A 202 9.91 8.48 -6.58
C ILE A 202 8.56 9.13 -6.20
N ALA A 203 7.78 8.48 -5.33
CA ALA A 203 6.49 8.99 -4.87
C ALA A 203 6.59 10.34 -4.15
N SER A 204 7.73 10.67 -3.55
CA SER A 204 7.94 11.96 -2.87
C SER A 204 7.84 13.18 -3.79
N PHE A 205 7.98 12.98 -5.11
CA PHE A 205 7.80 14.05 -6.10
C PHE A 205 6.33 14.28 -6.49
N ALA A 206 5.42 13.37 -6.15
CA ALA A 206 4.01 13.50 -6.54
C ALA A 206 3.36 14.83 -6.10
N PRO A 207 3.58 15.35 -4.87
CA PRO A 207 2.98 16.62 -4.44
C PRO A 207 3.39 17.83 -5.29
N LEU A 208 4.48 17.73 -6.06
CA LEU A 208 4.92 18.82 -6.93
C LEU A 208 3.95 19.09 -8.08
N ALA A 209 3.16 18.09 -8.51
CA ALA A 209 2.14 18.28 -9.53
C ALA A 209 1.05 19.25 -9.05
N GLU A 210 0.53 19.06 -7.84
CA GLU A 210 -0.46 19.96 -7.23
C GLU A 210 0.12 21.35 -7.02
N LYS A 211 1.31 21.42 -6.42
CA LYS A 211 1.97 22.69 -6.15
C LYS A 211 2.29 23.48 -7.43
N ALA A 212 2.71 22.84 -8.50
CA ALA A 212 2.93 23.49 -9.79
C ALA A 212 1.62 24.05 -10.36
N TYR A 213 0.52 23.28 -10.29
CA TYR A 213 -0.80 23.74 -10.72
C TYR A 213 -1.27 24.97 -9.91
N GLU A 214 -1.12 24.96 -8.57
CA GLU A 214 -1.48 26.09 -7.71
C GLU A 214 -0.70 27.37 -8.06
N LEU A 215 0.53 27.23 -8.57
CA LEU A 215 1.37 28.32 -9.03
C LEU A 215 1.15 28.69 -10.51
N GLY A 216 0.19 28.05 -11.19
CA GLY A 216 -0.24 28.37 -12.54
C GLY A 216 0.46 27.60 -13.66
N ASP A 217 1.11 26.46 -13.35
CA ASP A 217 1.67 25.56 -14.37
C ASP A 217 0.64 24.49 -14.78
N GLU A 218 0.12 24.62 -15.99
CA GLU A 218 -0.86 23.69 -16.56
C GLU A 218 -0.36 22.24 -16.68
N THR A 219 0.95 22.02 -16.67
CA THR A 219 1.54 20.68 -16.66
C THR A 219 1.19 19.93 -15.35
N GLY A 220 1.15 20.65 -14.23
CA GLY A 220 0.69 20.08 -12.96
C GLY A 220 -0.76 19.57 -13.06
N LEU A 221 -1.66 20.39 -13.61
CA LEU A 221 -3.06 19.99 -13.81
C LEU A 221 -3.20 18.81 -14.78
N LYS A 222 -2.41 18.77 -15.84
CA LYS A 222 -2.37 17.63 -16.77
C LYS A 222 -2.03 16.34 -16.04
N ILE A 223 -0.98 16.33 -15.22
CA ILE A 223 -0.55 15.15 -14.44
C ILE A 223 -1.66 14.71 -13.48
N LEU A 224 -2.27 15.65 -12.75
CA LEU A 224 -3.35 15.36 -11.82
C LEU A 224 -4.57 14.72 -12.51
N ARG A 225 -4.95 15.23 -13.68
CA ARG A 225 -6.05 14.69 -14.49
C ARG A 225 -5.76 13.28 -14.99
N GLU A 226 -4.56 13.04 -15.50
CA GLU A 226 -4.14 11.71 -15.95
C GLU A 226 -4.22 10.69 -14.80
N CYS A 227 -3.67 11.02 -13.62
CA CYS A 227 -3.72 10.14 -12.46
C CYS A 227 -5.15 9.89 -11.95
N ARG A 228 -6.00 10.93 -11.96
CA ARG A 228 -7.44 10.78 -11.66
C ARG A 228 -8.12 9.80 -12.62
N ASP A 229 -7.87 9.93 -13.91
CA ASP A 229 -8.52 9.11 -14.92
C ASP A 229 -8.05 7.66 -14.83
N GLU A 230 -6.78 7.43 -14.51
CA GLU A 230 -6.22 6.11 -14.23
C GLU A 230 -6.87 5.46 -12.99
N LEU A 231 -7.00 6.19 -11.88
CA LEU A 231 -7.67 5.70 -10.68
C LEU A 231 -9.16 5.44 -10.92
N PHE A 232 -9.81 6.30 -11.71
CA PHE A 232 -11.21 6.08 -12.09
C PHE A 232 -11.38 4.83 -12.94
N ALA A 233 -10.47 4.58 -13.88
CA ALA A 233 -10.48 3.35 -14.67
C ALA A 233 -10.34 2.12 -13.77
N LEU A 234 -9.42 2.14 -12.80
CA LEU A 234 -9.21 1.06 -11.85
C LEU A 234 -10.47 0.74 -11.03
N VAL A 235 -11.16 1.77 -10.53
CA VAL A 235 -12.43 1.62 -9.80
C VAL A 235 -13.53 1.06 -10.71
N LYS A 236 -13.62 1.58 -11.94
CA LYS A 236 -14.58 1.09 -12.94
C LYS A 236 -14.36 -0.37 -13.27
N ASP A 237 -13.11 -0.79 -13.46
CA ASP A 237 -12.77 -2.16 -13.82
C ASP A 237 -13.12 -3.13 -12.68
N VAL A 238 -12.82 -2.78 -11.43
CA VAL A 238 -13.18 -3.63 -10.28
C VAL A 238 -14.70 -3.68 -10.05
N TYR A 239 -15.42 -2.58 -10.35
CA TYR A 239 -16.88 -2.51 -10.28
C TYR A 239 -17.53 -3.53 -11.22
N TYR A 240 -17.12 -3.54 -12.50
CA TYR A 240 -17.63 -4.51 -13.47
C TYR A 240 -17.19 -5.94 -13.16
N LYS A 241 -15.95 -6.12 -12.70
CA LYS A 241 -15.43 -7.43 -12.33
C LYS A 241 -16.18 -8.05 -11.14
N ALA A 242 -16.75 -7.22 -10.27
CA ALA A 242 -17.53 -7.64 -9.12
C ALA A 242 -19.05 -7.80 -9.42
N ASP A 243 -19.45 -7.67 -10.70
CA ASP A 243 -20.88 -7.70 -11.11
C ASP A 243 -21.77 -6.71 -10.33
N LEU A 244 -21.24 -5.52 -10.03
CA LEU A 244 -21.98 -4.48 -9.29
C LEU A 244 -22.89 -3.61 -10.18
N ASP A 245 -22.96 -3.89 -11.47
CA ASP A 245 -23.77 -3.22 -12.48
C ASP A 245 -25.13 -3.89 -12.74
N ARG A 246 -25.50 -4.89 -11.93
CA ARG A 246 -26.74 -5.69 -12.07
C ARG A 246 -27.79 -5.38 -11.06
#